data_43debfc44a662d8925c38dd19c2885cf
#
_entry.id   43debfc44a662d8925c38dd19c2885cf
#
_cell.length_a   1.000
_cell.length_b   1.000
_cell.length_c   1.000
_cell.angle_alpha   90.00
_cell.angle_beta   90.00
_cell.angle_gamma   90.00
#
_symmetry.space_group_name_H-M   'P 1'
#
loop_
_entity.id
_entity.type
_entity.pdbx_description
1 polymer ?
#
loop_
_entity_poly.entity_id
_entity_poly.type
_entity_poly.pdbx_seq_one_letter_code
_entity_poly.pdbx_strand_id
1 'polypeptide(L)'
;MAQVRVLPSRATKPRNTAKKSNGEATVSQDATGLVIETFGRHVTVLTADGQQLICHPRGKKNLAVVGDRVQWSTTADQGTIEKVLPRDNLFFRQDEMRTKSFAANLDHILIFLGAEPEFSEMQLSRALIAAEATGINVTIALNKRDLTALHARSWARLQPYRDMGVDVVGLSLVTEPPMGIDELNERLR
;
A
#
# COMPACT_ATOMS: atom_id res chain seq x y z
N MET A 1 -6.09 -17.51 0.13
CA MET A 1 -5.01 -16.66 -0.41
C MET A 1 -4.82 -15.50 0.53
N ALA A 2 -3.60 -15.25 1.01
CA ALA A 2 -3.30 -14.05 1.79
C ALA A 2 -3.32 -12.85 0.84
N GLN A 3 -4.13 -11.83 1.14
CA GLN A 3 -4.09 -10.56 0.42
C GLN A 3 -3.29 -9.57 1.26
N VAL A 4 -2.21 -9.05 0.68
CA VAL A 4 -1.45 -7.94 1.25
C VAL A 4 -2.05 -6.66 0.69
N ARG A 5 -2.70 -5.87 1.54
CA ARG A 5 -3.21 -4.55 1.16
C ARG A 5 -2.25 -3.50 1.69
N VAL A 6 -1.76 -2.69 0.79
CA VAL A 6 -0.83 -1.59 1.07
C VAL A 6 -1.65 -0.32 1.30
N LEU A 7 -1.45 0.32 2.45
CA LEU A 7 -2.06 1.62 2.75
C LEU A 7 -1.01 2.71 2.51
N PRO A 8 -1.31 3.74 1.71
CA PRO A 8 -0.38 4.84 1.51
C PRO A 8 -0.30 5.74 2.76
N SER A 9 0.87 6.32 2.98
CA SER A 9 1.17 7.33 4.00
C SER A 9 0.14 8.47 4.02
N ARG A 10 -0.14 8.96 5.22
CA ARG A 10 -1.11 10.02 5.50
C ARG A 10 -0.70 11.33 4.81
N ALA A 11 -1.24 11.59 3.62
CA ALA A 11 -1.18 12.91 3.04
C ALA A 11 -2.08 13.86 3.85
N THR A 12 -1.50 14.85 4.49
CA THR A 12 -2.21 15.97 5.13
C THR A 12 -3.14 16.61 4.10
N LYS A 13 -4.45 16.58 4.35
CA LYS A 13 -5.46 17.23 3.49
C LYS A 13 -5.17 18.73 3.38
N PRO A 14 -4.96 19.29 2.20
CA PRO A 14 -5.02 20.72 2.00
C PRO A 14 -6.48 21.17 2.04
N ARG A 15 -6.71 22.28 2.74
CA ARG A 15 -7.99 22.95 2.91
C ARG A 15 -8.47 23.50 1.56
N ASN A 16 -9.63 23.04 1.10
CA ASN A 16 -10.28 23.45 -0.13
C ASN A 16 -10.61 24.95 -0.12
N THR A 17 -10.05 25.69 -1.06
CA THR A 17 -10.66 26.95 -1.56
C THR A 17 -10.77 26.84 -3.06
N ALA A 18 -11.98 26.54 -3.52
CA ALA A 18 -12.34 26.50 -4.93
C ALA A 18 -12.22 27.89 -5.55
N LYS A 19 -11.38 28.01 -6.60
CA LYS A 19 -11.46 29.11 -7.57
C LYS A 19 -11.44 28.49 -8.97
N LYS A 20 -12.61 28.48 -9.62
CA LYS A 20 -12.73 28.22 -11.06
C LYS A 20 -12.01 29.35 -11.80
N SER A 21 -11.03 28.99 -12.61
CA SER A 21 -10.58 29.85 -13.72
C SER A 21 -10.36 28.97 -14.94
N ASN A 22 -11.13 29.25 -15.99
CA ASN A 22 -10.89 28.82 -17.36
C ASN A 22 -9.55 29.38 -17.83
N GLY A 23 -8.78 28.57 -18.56
CA GLY A 23 -7.81 29.13 -19.47
C GLY A 23 -6.46 28.43 -19.45
N GLU A 24 -6.09 27.92 -20.61
CA GLU A 24 -4.74 27.66 -21.11
C GLU A 24 -3.90 26.59 -20.38
N ALA A 25 -3.64 25.52 -21.09
CA ALA A 25 -2.70 24.46 -20.74
C ALA A 25 -1.29 25.04 -20.59
N THR A 26 -0.97 25.50 -19.38
CA THR A 26 0.40 25.86 -19.01
C THR A 26 1.16 24.56 -18.80
N VAL A 27 2.16 24.30 -19.63
CA VAL A 27 3.17 23.27 -19.44
C VAL A 27 3.86 23.55 -18.09
N SER A 28 3.40 22.90 -17.03
CA SER A 28 4.08 22.96 -15.74
C SER A 28 5.29 22.03 -15.81
N GLN A 29 6.46 22.62 -16.04
CA GLN A 29 7.73 21.94 -15.85
C GLN A 29 7.90 21.69 -14.35
N ASP A 30 8.22 20.42 -14.00
CA ASP A 30 8.59 19.96 -12.64
C ASP A 30 7.46 19.91 -11.56
N ALA A 31 6.27 19.50 -11.93
CA ALA A 31 5.26 19.16 -10.93
C ALA A 31 5.60 17.84 -10.21
N THR A 32 5.38 17.79 -8.90
CA THR A 32 5.49 16.56 -8.11
C THR A 32 4.14 15.88 -7.94
N GLY A 33 4.14 14.56 -7.86
CA GLY A 33 2.94 13.76 -7.64
C GLY A 33 3.23 12.43 -6.98
N LEU A 34 2.16 11.75 -6.55
CA LEU A 34 2.22 10.44 -5.90
C LEU A 34 1.69 9.37 -6.86
N VAL A 35 2.45 8.30 -7.05
CA VAL A 35 1.98 7.13 -7.82
C VAL A 35 0.98 6.35 -6.98
N ILE A 36 -0.27 6.27 -7.45
CA ILE A 36 -1.37 5.57 -6.76
C ILE A 36 -1.73 4.23 -7.39
N GLU A 37 -1.38 4.04 -8.68
CA GLU A 37 -1.64 2.80 -9.41
C GLU A 37 -0.54 2.54 -10.44
N THR A 38 -0.33 1.24 -10.74
CA THR A 38 0.61 0.82 -11.80
C THR A 38 -0.04 -0.24 -12.69
N PHE A 39 -0.05 -0.02 -14.01
CA PHE A 39 -0.59 -0.93 -15.02
C PHE A 39 0.44 -1.21 -16.11
N GLY A 40 1.24 -2.22 -15.93
CA GLY A 40 2.28 -2.58 -16.90
C GLY A 40 3.25 -1.43 -17.18
N ARG A 41 3.02 -0.66 -18.25
CA ARG A 41 3.85 0.49 -18.63
C ARG A 41 3.24 1.85 -18.25
N HIS A 42 2.06 1.87 -17.69
CA HIS A 42 1.38 3.10 -17.29
C HIS A 42 1.30 3.17 -15.78
N VAL A 43 1.33 4.37 -15.26
CA VAL A 43 1.09 4.64 -13.86
C VAL A 43 0.08 5.77 -13.73
N THR A 44 -0.75 5.71 -12.70
CA THR A 44 -1.63 6.81 -12.34
C THR A 44 -0.94 7.64 -11.27
N VAL A 45 -0.76 8.92 -11.55
CA VAL A 45 -0.16 9.90 -10.63
C VAL A 45 -1.28 10.77 -10.06
N LEU A 46 -1.33 10.85 -8.73
CA LEU A 46 -2.15 11.82 -8.01
C LEU A 46 -1.36 13.12 -7.88
N THR A 47 -1.88 14.17 -8.48
CA THR A 47 -1.28 15.50 -8.48
C THR A 47 -1.57 16.26 -7.18
N ALA A 48 -0.87 17.36 -6.92
CA ALA A 48 -1.05 18.17 -5.70
C ALA A 48 -2.44 18.79 -5.58
N ASP A 49 -3.13 19.02 -6.70
CA ASP A 49 -4.50 19.54 -6.78
C ASP A 49 -5.58 18.41 -6.71
N GLY A 50 -5.15 17.16 -6.51
CA GLY A 50 -6.03 16.00 -6.33
C GLY A 50 -6.53 15.38 -7.63
N GLN A 51 -6.00 15.76 -8.78
CA GLN A 51 -6.34 15.14 -10.07
C GLN A 51 -5.56 13.83 -10.23
N GLN A 52 -6.15 12.90 -10.99
CA GLN A 52 -5.50 11.66 -11.38
C GLN A 52 -5.09 11.74 -12.84
N LEU A 53 -3.80 11.57 -13.11
CA LEU A 53 -3.23 11.66 -14.44
C LEU A 53 -2.52 10.36 -14.81
N ILE A 54 -2.81 9.85 -16.00
CA ILE A 54 -2.10 8.70 -16.55
C ILE A 54 -0.76 9.18 -17.10
N CYS A 55 0.33 8.61 -16.54
CA CYS A 55 1.69 8.96 -16.92
C CYS A 55 2.44 7.75 -17.49
N HIS A 56 3.37 8.03 -18.37
CA HIS A 56 4.31 7.04 -18.92
C HIS A 56 5.71 7.30 -18.36
N PRO A 57 6.45 6.30 -17.92
CA PRO A 57 7.84 6.48 -17.52
C PRO A 57 8.71 6.82 -18.74
N ARG A 58 9.60 7.80 -18.58
CA ARG A 58 10.58 8.14 -19.59
C ARG A 58 11.66 7.06 -19.68
N GLY A 59 11.61 6.24 -20.70
CA GLY A 59 12.58 5.16 -20.95
C GLY A 59 12.30 3.86 -20.21
N LYS A 60 13.19 2.87 -20.41
CA LYS A 60 13.00 1.47 -19.93
C LYS A 60 13.37 1.24 -18.46
N LYS A 61 14.05 2.18 -17.80
CA LYS A 61 14.67 1.98 -16.47
C LYS A 61 13.88 2.48 -15.27
N ASN A 62 12.89 3.34 -15.46
CA ASN A 62 12.10 3.89 -14.36
C ASN A 62 10.85 3.04 -14.14
N LEU A 63 10.98 1.98 -13.34
CA LEU A 63 9.85 1.23 -12.82
C LEU A 63 9.36 1.95 -11.56
N ALA A 64 8.46 2.91 -11.75
CA ALA A 64 7.75 3.51 -10.64
C ALA A 64 6.77 2.47 -10.05
N VAL A 65 6.65 2.44 -8.73
CA VAL A 65 5.72 1.60 -7.99
C VAL A 65 4.73 2.45 -7.21
N VAL A 66 3.65 1.85 -6.75
CA VAL A 66 2.69 2.54 -5.88
C VAL A 66 3.40 3.11 -4.65
N GLY A 67 3.07 4.35 -4.27
CA GLY A 67 3.71 5.07 -3.18
C GLY A 67 4.94 5.89 -3.58
N ASP A 68 5.45 5.76 -4.81
CA ASP A 68 6.55 6.60 -5.28
C ASP A 68 6.11 8.06 -5.41
N ARG A 69 6.97 8.96 -4.94
CA ARG A 69 6.91 10.38 -5.27
C ARG A 69 7.67 10.61 -6.56
N VAL A 70 7.05 11.27 -7.52
CA VAL A 70 7.62 11.46 -8.87
C VAL A 70 7.60 12.91 -9.28
N GLN A 71 8.60 13.31 -10.08
CA GLN A 71 8.54 14.51 -10.91
C GLN A 71 7.94 14.12 -12.25
N TRP A 72 6.96 14.88 -12.71
CA TRP A 72 6.25 14.61 -13.95
C TRP A 72 6.02 15.90 -14.76
N SER A 73 5.87 15.73 -16.06
CA SER A 73 5.53 16.78 -17.00
C SER A 73 4.34 16.37 -17.86
N THR A 74 3.60 17.33 -18.39
CA THR A 74 2.55 17.07 -19.37
C THR A 74 3.01 17.49 -20.76
N THR A 75 2.74 16.63 -21.74
CA THR A 75 2.91 16.95 -23.15
C THR A 75 1.58 16.62 -23.83
N ALA A 76 0.82 17.61 -24.23
CA ALA A 76 -0.56 17.48 -24.72
C ALA A 76 -1.48 16.78 -23.69
N ASP A 77 -2.04 15.58 -24.00
CA ASP A 77 -3.01 14.90 -23.16
C ASP A 77 -2.41 13.79 -22.28
N GLN A 78 -1.10 13.64 -22.23
CA GLN A 78 -0.45 12.55 -21.47
C GLN A 78 0.67 13.08 -20.56
N GLY A 79 0.75 12.49 -19.37
CA GLY A 79 1.84 12.75 -18.43
C GLY A 79 3.07 11.89 -18.70
N THR A 80 4.24 12.45 -18.45
CA THR A 80 5.51 11.75 -18.52
C THR A 80 6.20 11.82 -17.16
N ILE A 81 6.59 10.67 -16.58
CA ILE A 81 7.44 10.65 -15.41
C ILE A 81 8.87 10.95 -15.83
N GLU A 82 9.38 12.06 -15.37
CA GLU A 82 10.76 12.48 -15.62
C GLU A 82 11.72 11.80 -14.64
N LYS A 83 11.31 11.70 -13.36
CA LYS A 83 12.15 11.16 -12.31
C LYS A 83 11.33 10.57 -11.17
N VAL A 84 11.76 9.44 -10.63
CA VAL A 84 11.32 8.93 -9.32
C VAL A 84 12.20 9.56 -8.26
N LEU A 85 11.58 10.17 -7.24
CA LEU A 85 12.28 10.81 -6.13
C LEU A 85 12.86 9.75 -5.18
N PRO A 86 13.82 10.10 -4.31
CA PRO A 86 14.35 9.17 -3.31
C PRO A 86 13.23 8.53 -2.50
N ARG A 87 13.35 7.22 -2.28
CA ARG A 87 12.43 6.42 -1.48
C ARG A 87 12.91 6.34 -0.04
N ASP A 88 11.99 6.42 0.90
CA ASP A 88 12.25 6.15 2.31
C ASP A 88 12.43 4.64 2.53
N ASN A 89 11.59 3.83 1.87
CA ASN A 89 11.69 2.38 1.84
C ASN A 89 11.08 1.81 0.55
N LEU A 90 11.36 0.54 0.28
CA LEU A 90 10.82 -0.19 -0.87
C LEU A 90 10.44 -1.60 -0.43
N PHE A 91 9.16 -1.92 -0.48
CA PHE A 91 8.67 -3.26 -0.24
C PHE A 91 8.77 -4.11 -1.51
N PHE A 92 9.55 -5.18 -1.45
CA PHE A 92 9.80 -6.04 -2.61
C PHE A 92 9.88 -7.51 -2.22
N ARG A 93 9.68 -8.38 -3.19
CA ARG A 93 9.96 -9.81 -3.10
C ARG A 93 11.15 -10.13 -3.97
N GLN A 94 12.10 -10.83 -3.42
CA GLN A 94 13.23 -11.36 -4.15
C GLN A 94 13.09 -12.89 -4.25
N ASP A 95 13.03 -13.38 -5.48
CA ASP A 95 13.17 -14.78 -5.80
C ASP A 95 14.57 -14.98 -6.43
N GLU A 96 15.05 -16.21 -6.56
CA GLU A 96 16.40 -16.53 -7.10
C GLU A 96 16.71 -15.84 -8.43
N MET A 97 15.70 -15.62 -9.26
CA MET A 97 15.86 -15.09 -10.62
C MET A 97 15.35 -13.65 -10.79
N ARG A 98 14.52 -13.14 -9.91
CA ARG A 98 13.84 -11.83 -10.10
C ARG A 98 13.51 -11.14 -8.79
N THR A 99 13.71 -9.83 -8.80
CA THR A 99 13.15 -8.93 -7.76
C THR A 99 11.87 -8.32 -8.29
N LYS A 100 10.78 -8.42 -7.53
CA LYS A 100 9.52 -7.75 -7.84
C LYS A 100 9.20 -6.74 -6.74
N SER A 101 9.27 -5.46 -7.09
CA SER A 101 8.84 -4.38 -6.21
C SER A 101 7.32 -4.25 -6.20
N PHE A 102 6.73 -3.99 -5.03
CA PHE A 102 5.30 -3.87 -4.84
C PHE A 102 4.88 -2.44 -4.55
N ALA A 103 5.56 -1.80 -3.60
CA ALA A 103 5.23 -0.45 -3.18
C ALA A 103 6.44 0.22 -2.51
N ALA A 104 6.43 1.55 -2.44
CA ALA A 104 7.46 2.36 -1.80
C ALA A 104 6.85 3.34 -0.80
N ASN A 105 7.69 3.88 0.09
CA ASN A 105 7.31 4.90 1.07
C ASN A 105 6.12 4.47 1.94
N LEU A 106 6.18 3.22 2.44
CA LEU A 106 5.16 2.63 3.30
C LEU A 106 5.47 2.95 4.76
N ASP A 107 4.47 3.39 5.51
CA ASP A 107 4.56 3.56 6.95
C ASP A 107 4.17 2.27 7.67
N HIS A 108 3.25 1.48 7.06
CA HIS A 108 2.68 0.30 7.67
C HIS A 108 2.20 -0.72 6.64
N ILE A 109 2.29 -2.01 6.97
CA ILE A 109 1.75 -3.12 6.18
C ILE A 109 0.66 -3.81 6.98
N LEU A 110 -0.56 -3.85 6.43
CA LEU A 110 -1.64 -4.66 6.95
C LEU A 110 -1.70 -6.00 6.21
N ILE A 111 -1.38 -7.11 6.91
CA ILE A 111 -1.54 -8.46 6.38
C ILE A 111 -2.92 -8.98 6.77
N PHE A 112 -3.80 -9.11 5.77
CA PHE A 112 -5.17 -9.54 5.98
C PHE A 112 -5.31 -11.04 5.72
N LEU A 113 -5.67 -11.79 6.77
CA LEU A 113 -5.86 -13.24 6.75
C LEU A 113 -7.33 -13.58 7.01
N GLY A 114 -7.79 -14.71 6.49
CA GLY A 114 -9.06 -15.29 6.88
C GLY A 114 -8.84 -16.52 7.79
N ALA A 115 -9.78 -16.78 8.71
CA ALA A 115 -9.81 -18.06 9.40
C ALA A 115 -10.10 -19.20 8.43
N GLU A 116 -10.74 -18.90 7.29
CA GLU A 116 -10.99 -19.79 6.17
C GLU A 116 -10.95 -18.98 4.85
N PRO A 117 -10.31 -19.47 3.76
CA PRO A 117 -9.42 -20.65 3.73
C PRO A 117 -8.18 -20.45 4.61
N GLU A 118 -7.60 -21.55 5.08
CA GLU A 118 -6.40 -21.50 5.93
C GLU A 118 -5.26 -20.73 5.26
N PHE A 119 -4.59 -19.88 6.04
CA PHE A 119 -3.44 -19.15 5.55
C PHE A 119 -2.17 -20.00 5.51
N SER A 120 -1.25 -19.64 4.63
CA SER A 120 0.06 -20.26 4.55
C SER A 120 1.05 -19.55 5.49
N GLU A 121 1.57 -20.27 6.48
CA GLU A 121 2.59 -19.75 7.41
C GLU A 121 3.88 -19.38 6.68
N MET A 122 4.25 -20.15 5.64
CA MET A 122 5.42 -19.82 4.82
C MET A 122 5.27 -18.49 4.08
N GLN A 123 4.06 -18.19 3.54
CA GLN A 123 3.81 -16.91 2.89
C GLN A 123 3.76 -15.76 3.90
N LEU A 124 3.18 -16.00 5.08
CA LEU A 124 3.13 -15.03 6.17
C LEU A 124 4.56 -14.70 6.64
N SER A 125 5.37 -15.70 6.94
CA SER A 125 6.76 -15.51 7.39
C SER A 125 7.60 -14.76 6.35
N ARG A 126 7.44 -15.07 5.05
CA ARG A 126 8.12 -14.33 3.98
C ARG A 126 7.72 -12.85 3.93
N ALA A 127 6.44 -12.55 4.13
CA ALA A 127 5.95 -11.17 4.16
C ALA A 127 6.51 -10.41 5.37
N LEU A 128 6.56 -11.05 6.55
CA LEU A 128 7.12 -10.47 7.77
C LEU A 128 8.63 -10.20 7.64
N ILE A 129 9.38 -11.17 7.11
CA ILE A 129 10.83 -10.99 6.86
C ILE A 129 11.09 -9.84 5.89
N ALA A 130 10.28 -9.72 4.84
CA ALA A 130 10.42 -8.62 3.87
C ALA A 130 10.10 -7.26 4.49
N ALA A 131 9.11 -7.19 5.39
CA ALA A 131 8.76 -5.97 6.12
C ALA A 131 9.87 -5.58 7.11
N GLU A 132 10.34 -6.54 7.90
CA GLU A 132 11.44 -6.35 8.86
C GLU A 132 12.72 -5.86 8.17
N ALA A 133 13.10 -6.48 7.05
CA ALA A 133 14.28 -6.08 6.27
C ALA A 133 14.21 -4.64 5.73
N THR A 134 13.02 -4.06 5.68
CA THR A 134 12.78 -2.69 5.21
C THR A 134 12.36 -1.72 6.31
N GLY A 135 12.29 -2.19 7.56
CA GLY A 135 11.91 -1.39 8.73
C GLY A 135 10.46 -0.92 8.72
N ILE A 136 9.56 -1.67 8.08
CA ILE A 136 8.14 -1.30 7.96
C ILE A 136 7.34 -2.04 9.04
N ASN A 137 6.53 -1.31 9.80
CA ASN A 137 5.64 -1.88 10.79
C ASN A 137 4.57 -2.77 10.17
N VAL A 138 4.19 -3.84 10.88
CA VAL A 138 3.20 -4.80 10.40
C VAL A 138 2.11 -5.03 11.43
N THR A 139 0.86 -5.06 10.97
CA THR A 139 -0.26 -5.61 11.73
C THR A 139 -0.89 -6.75 10.95
N ILE A 140 -1.15 -7.87 11.62
CA ILE A 140 -1.91 -8.99 11.07
C ILE A 140 -3.37 -8.84 11.50
N ALA A 141 -4.28 -8.82 10.53
CA ALA A 141 -5.72 -8.84 10.78
C ALA A 141 -6.28 -10.21 10.41
N LEU A 142 -6.73 -10.98 11.42
CA LEU A 142 -7.39 -12.27 11.22
C LEU A 142 -8.91 -12.07 11.20
N ASN A 143 -9.49 -12.14 10.02
CA ASN A 143 -10.94 -11.99 9.81
C ASN A 143 -11.71 -13.31 10.02
N LYS A 144 -13.04 -13.20 10.03
CA LYS A 144 -14.02 -14.26 10.25
C LYS A 144 -14.03 -14.76 11.70
N ARG A 145 -13.98 -13.83 12.66
CA ARG A 145 -14.10 -14.13 14.09
C ARG A 145 -15.46 -14.73 14.45
N ASP A 146 -16.47 -14.49 13.63
CA ASP A 146 -17.79 -15.13 13.68
C ASP A 146 -17.74 -16.65 13.52
N LEU A 147 -16.76 -17.18 12.78
CA LEU A 147 -16.49 -18.62 12.68
C LEU A 147 -15.65 -19.09 13.86
N THR A 148 -16.24 -19.14 15.06
CA THR A 148 -15.56 -19.24 16.35
C THR A 148 -14.51 -20.37 16.41
N ALA A 149 -14.84 -21.60 15.99
CA ALA A 149 -13.92 -22.75 16.05
C ALA A 149 -12.74 -22.59 15.06
N LEU A 150 -13.00 -22.16 13.83
CA LEU A 150 -11.98 -21.95 12.80
C LEU A 150 -11.08 -20.77 13.17
N HIS A 151 -11.68 -19.69 13.68
CA HIS A 151 -10.93 -18.53 14.13
C HIS A 151 -10.01 -18.87 15.31
N ALA A 152 -10.51 -19.60 16.33
CA ALA A 152 -9.69 -20.01 17.47
C ALA A 152 -8.48 -20.87 17.05
N ARG A 153 -8.68 -21.81 16.11
CA ARG A 153 -7.59 -22.61 15.54
C ARG A 153 -6.56 -21.73 14.81
N SER A 154 -7.02 -20.82 13.96
CA SER A 154 -6.15 -19.91 13.22
C SER A 154 -5.45 -18.92 14.15
N TRP A 155 -6.14 -18.44 15.18
CA TRP A 155 -5.60 -17.58 16.23
C TRP A 155 -4.47 -18.25 17.02
N ALA A 156 -4.61 -19.53 17.37
CA ALA A 156 -3.57 -20.30 18.04
C ALA A 156 -2.31 -20.43 17.16
N ARG A 157 -2.47 -20.61 15.84
CA ARG A 157 -1.35 -20.68 14.89
C ARG A 157 -0.59 -19.34 14.77
N LEU A 158 -1.21 -18.22 15.11
CA LEU A 158 -0.57 -16.91 15.14
C LEU A 158 0.15 -16.63 16.46
N GLN A 159 0.11 -17.55 17.46
CA GLN A 159 0.78 -17.34 18.75
C GLN A 159 2.29 -17.06 18.62
N PRO A 160 3.08 -17.81 17.81
CA PRO A 160 4.51 -17.54 17.68
C PRO A 160 4.81 -16.11 17.17
N TYR A 161 3.98 -15.58 16.29
CA TYR A 161 4.15 -14.22 15.77
C TYR A 161 3.84 -13.15 16.82
N ARG A 162 2.82 -13.38 17.66
CA ARG A 162 2.52 -12.50 18.81
C ARG A 162 3.65 -12.52 19.83
N ASP A 163 4.23 -13.70 20.09
CA ASP A 163 5.36 -13.84 21.01
C ASP A 163 6.62 -13.11 20.51
N MET A 164 6.74 -12.94 19.19
CA MET A 164 7.77 -12.10 18.54
C MET A 164 7.44 -10.60 18.55
N GLY A 165 6.27 -10.20 19.08
CA GLY A 165 5.86 -8.80 19.16
C GLY A 165 5.11 -8.29 17.93
N VAL A 166 4.68 -9.17 17.00
CA VAL A 166 3.85 -8.76 15.86
C VAL A 166 2.43 -8.49 16.34
N ASP A 167 1.89 -7.33 16.00
CA ASP A 167 0.51 -6.96 16.30
C ASP A 167 -0.48 -7.85 15.53
N VAL A 168 -1.43 -8.45 16.26
CA VAL A 168 -2.47 -9.31 15.67
C VAL A 168 -3.84 -8.88 16.18
N VAL A 169 -4.77 -8.57 15.27
CA VAL A 169 -6.14 -8.16 15.58
C VAL A 169 -7.13 -9.16 15.00
N GLY A 170 -8.10 -9.58 15.80
CA GLY A 170 -9.19 -10.45 15.35
C GLY A 170 -10.40 -9.65 14.88
N LEU A 171 -10.86 -9.89 13.65
CA LEU A 171 -11.94 -9.16 13.01
C LEU A 171 -13.15 -10.06 12.68
N SER A 172 -14.34 -9.48 12.67
CA SER A 172 -15.49 -9.98 11.92
C SER A 172 -16.15 -8.81 11.19
N LEU A 173 -16.14 -8.87 9.85
CA LEU A 173 -16.71 -7.82 8.99
C LEU A 173 -18.18 -8.08 8.65
N VAL A 174 -18.72 -9.25 9.00
CA VAL A 174 -20.10 -9.65 8.71
C VAL A 174 -21.05 -9.49 9.90
N THR A 175 -20.51 -9.22 11.09
CA THR A 175 -21.33 -8.94 12.28
C THR A 175 -21.80 -7.48 12.30
N GLU A 176 -22.91 -7.22 12.98
CA GLU A 176 -23.43 -5.86 13.21
C GLU A 176 -23.53 -5.58 14.71
N PRO A 177 -22.71 -4.66 15.23
CA PRO A 177 -21.63 -3.93 14.53
C PRO A 177 -20.44 -4.84 14.18
N PRO A 178 -19.60 -4.44 13.19
CA PRO A 178 -18.38 -5.16 12.88
C PRO A 178 -17.45 -5.24 14.10
N MET A 179 -16.83 -6.40 14.33
CA MET A 179 -15.96 -6.62 15.48
C MET A 179 -14.50 -6.34 15.16
N GLY A 180 -13.77 -5.71 16.09
CA GLY A 180 -12.33 -5.48 16.03
C GLY A 180 -11.87 -4.33 15.12
N ILE A 181 -12.79 -3.58 14.50
CA ILE A 181 -12.45 -2.46 13.61
C ILE A 181 -11.82 -1.31 14.38
N ASP A 182 -12.31 -0.98 15.56
CA ASP A 182 -11.76 0.12 16.36
C ASP A 182 -10.33 -0.20 16.82
N GLU A 183 -10.09 -1.44 17.27
CA GLU A 183 -8.74 -1.92 17.61
C GLU A 183 -7.80 -1.85 16.40
N LEU A 184 -8.24 -2.29 15.22
CA LEU A 184 -7.46 -2.18 14.00
C LEU A 184 -7.14 -0.72 13.66
N ASN A 185 -8.12 0.18 13.75
CA ASN A 185 -7.93 1.60 13.48
C ASN A 185 -6.93 2.25 14.44
N GLU A 186 -6.90 1.82 15.71
CA GLU A 186 -5.90 2.30 16.68
C GLU A 186 -4.47 1.86 16.31
N ARG A 187 -4.30 0.62 15.82
CA ARG A 187 -3.00 0.09 15.37
C ARG A 187 -2.47 0.73 14.09
N LEU A 188 -3.36 1.29 13.27
CA LEU A 188 -3.01 1.91 11.99
C LEU A 188 -2.86 3.44 12.07
N ARG A 189 -2.97 4.02 13.26
CA ARG A 189 -2.73 5.46 13.53
C ARG A 189 -1.28 5.75 13.82
#